data_1177c36a43ef647b941f28fa82207373
#
_entry.id   1177c36a43ef647b941f28fa82207373
#
_cell.length_a   1.000
_cell.length_b   1.000
_cell.length_c   1.000
_cell.angle_alpha   90.00
_cell.angle_beta   90.00
_cell.angle_gamma   90.00
#
_symmetry.space_group_name_H-M   'P 1'
#
loop_
_entity.id
_entity.type
_entity.pdbx_description
1 polymer ?
#
loop_
_entity_poly.entity_id
_entity_poly.type
_entity_poly.pdbx_seq_one_letter_code
_entity_poly.pdbx_strand_id
1 'polypeptide(L)'
;MASSSLRIFVAIAIVAIGVVVSPTLATDYIVGDDNGWMLNFDYQGWAQGKDFRVGDNLIFNYPQGAHNVLKVNGTEFQQCAAPATTVALTTGNDVIPFLTPGRKWYMCGVGRHCATGNMKLAITVLPLLQSPAASPSTGAAPAVSPSAAAGIAISKHYSWMVGVFGIIVMIIMV
;
A
#
# COMPACT_ATOMS: atom_id res chain seq x y z
N MET A 1 12.98 -33.01 33.67
CA MET A 1 13.93 -31.88 33.56
C MET A 1 14.31 -31.75 32.10
N ALA A 2 13.76 -30.77 31.37
CA ALA A 2 14.16 -30.54 30.00
C ALA A 2 15.59 -29.99 29.98
N SER A 3 16.46 -30.62 29.20
CA SER A 3 17.87 -30.23 29.09
C SER A 3 18.00 -28.75 28.74
N SER A 4 18.95 -28.05 29.36
CA SER A 4 19.25 -26.65 29.05
C SER A 4 19.43 -26.40 27.56
N SER A 5 20.00 -27.37 26.84
CA SER A 5 20.15 -27.33 25.39
C SER A 5 18.81 -27.20 24.63
N LEU A 6 17.78 -27.95 25.05
CA LEU A 6 16.48 -27.91 24.40
C LEU A 6 15.82 -26.51 24.57
N ARG A 7 15.98 -25.88 25.72
CA ARG A 7 15.46 -24.53 25.97
C ARG A 7 16.17 -23.46 25.13
N ILE A 8 17.46 -23.61 24.90
CA ILE A 8 18.26 -22.73 24.05
C ILE A 8 17.83 -22.87 22.58
N PHE A 9 17.63 -24.10 22.09
CA PHE A 9 17.15 -24.33 20.72
C PHE A 9 15.74 -23.78 20.48
N VAL A 10 14.85 -23.91 21.46
CA VAL A 10 13.50 -23.34 21.37
C VAL A 10 13.54 -21.80 21.37
N ALA A 11 14.39 -21.20 22.19
CA ALA A 11 14.56 -19.75 22.22
C ALA A 11 15.13 -19.20 20.90
N ILE A 12 16.12 -19.88 20.32
CA ILE A 12 16.70 -19.50 19.03
C ILE A 12 15.69 -19.67 17.89
N ALA A 13 14.87 -20.73 17.91
CA ALA A 13 13.83 -20.95 16.93
C ALA A 13 12.74 -19.84 17.00
N ILE A 14 12.37 -19.37 18.18
CA ILE A 14 11.39 -18.29 18.36
C ILE A 14 11.96 -16.96 17.83
N VAL A 15 13.23 -16.66 18.06
CA VAL A 15 13.88 -15.44 17.53
C VAL A 15 14.03 -15.50 16.00
N ALA A 16 14.24 -16.68 15.42
CA ALA A 16 14.33 -16.84 13.97
C ALA A 16 12.98 -16.73 13.25
N ILE A 17 11.86 -16.98 13.95
CA ILE A 17 10.48 -16.81 13.44
C ILE A 17 9.99 -15.36 13.61
N GLY A 18 10.74 -14.48 14.22
CA GLY A 18 10.57 -13.02 14.16
C GLY A 18 10.76 -12.51 12.73
N VAL A 19 10.01 -13.12 11.81
CA VAL A 19 9.94 -12.75 10.39
C VAL A 19 9.61 -11.28 10.30
N VAL A 20 10.42 -10.57 9.60
CA VAL A 20 10.27 -9.21 9.12
C VAL A 20 8.92 -9.08 8.41
N VAL A 21 7.84 -8.95 9.19
CA VAL A 21 6.58 -8.42 8.67
C VAL A 21 6.84 -6.95 8.50
N SER A 22 7.22 -6.53 7.30
CA SER A 22 7.25 -5.12 6.97
C SER A 22 5.83 -4.60 7.13
N PRO A 23 5.55 -3.69 8.09
CA PRO A 23 4.22 -3.11 8.17
C PRO A 23 3.98 -2.35 6.88
N THR A 24 3.01 -2.76 6.10
CA THR A 24 2.47 -1.92 5.03
C THR A 24 1.70 -0.80 5.71
N LEU A 25 2.37 0.33 5.91
CA LEU A 25 1.71 1.51 6.47
C LEU A 25 0.72 2.04 5.43
N ALA A 26 -0.55 2.12 5.82
CA ALA A 26 -1.55 2.86 5.09
C ALA A 26 -1.16 4.34 5.05
N THR A 27 -1.24 4.96 3.89
CA THR A 27 -0.96 6.38 3.71
C THR A 27 -2.27 7.17 3.70
N ASP A 28 -2.29 8.26 4.45
CA ASP A 28 -3.40 9.20 4.45
C ASP A 28 -3.11 10.33 3.46
N TYR A 29 -3.94 10.45 2.42
CA TYR A 29 -3.87 11.53 1.45
C TYR A 29 -4.94 12.57 1.73
N ILE A 30 -4.55 13.75 2.22
CA ILE A 30 -5.45 14.90 2.40
C ILE A 30 -5.66 15.55 1.04
N VAL A 31 -6.88 15.54 0.54
CA VAL A 31 -7.24 16.10 -0.78
C VAL A 31 -7.03 17.60 -0.79
N GLY A 32 -6.17 18.09 -1.69
CA GLY A 32 -5.81 19.51 -1.78
C GLY A 32 -4.78 19.96 -0.75
N ASP A 33 -4.20 19.03 0.02
CA ASP A 33 -3.24 19.29 1.10
C ASP A 33 -3.80 20.38 2.07
N ASP A 34 -3.08 21.45 2.36
CA ASP A 34 -3.52 22.54 3.27
C ASP A 34 -4.73 23.34 2.76
N ASN A 35 -5.02 23.28 1.45
CA ASN A 35 -6.20 23.96 0.89
C ASN A 35 -7.49 23.19 1.15
N GLY A 36 -7.41 21.87 1.31
CA GLY A 36 -8.57 21.02 1.49
C GLY A 36 -9.47 20.91 0.26
N TRP A 37 -10.73 20.51 0.48
CA TRP A 37 -11.73 20.35 -0.57
C TRP A 37 -12.52 21.67 -0.78
N MET A 38 -12.13 22.44 -1.81
CA MET A 38 -12.63 23.79 -2.08
C MET A 38 -12.83 24.07 -3.57
N LEU A 39 -13.47 25.18 -3.89
CA LEU A 39 -13.70 25.65 -5.27
C LEU A 39 -12.39 26.07 -5.95
N ASN A 40 -12.34 25.88 -7.27
CA ASN A 40 -11.29 26.40 -8.15
C ASN A 40 -9.87 25.90 -7.83
N PHE A 41 -9.74 24.73 -7.23
CA PHE A 41 -8.47 24.06 -7.02
C PHE A 41 -8.22 23.00 -8.10
N ASP A 42 -6.95 22.83 -8.52
CA ASP A 42 -6.56 21.81 -9.50
C ASP A 42 -6.28 20.45 -8.83
N TYR A 43 -7.34 19.69 -8.60
CA TYR A 43 -7.24 18.35 -7.99
C TYR A 43 -6.55 17.33 -8.89
N GLN A 44 -6.56 17.51 -10.22
CA GLN A 44 -5.86 16.60 -11.12
C GLN A 44 -4.35 16.84 -11.05
N GLY A 45 -3.91 18.09 -10.99
CA GLY A 45 -2.51 18.45 -10.73
C GLY A 45 -2.04 17.97 -9.36
N TRP A 46 -2.87 18.15 -8.32
CA TRP A 46 -2.57 17.64 -6.97
C TRP A 46 -2.34 16.12 -6.93
N ALA A 47 -3.11 15.37 -7.70
CA ALA A 47 -3.00 13.90 -7.73
C ALA A 47 -1.81 13.38 -8.54
N GLN A 48 -1.18 14.23 -9.37
CA GLN A 48 -0.04 13.82 -10.19
C GLN A 48 1.15 13.42 -9.32
N GLY A 49 1.78 12.29 -9.69
CA GLY A 49 2.95 11.76 -8.97
C GLY A 49 2.65 11.12 -7.62
N LYS A 50 1.38 11.05 -7.20
CA LYS A 50 0.97 10.32 -6.01
C LYS A 50 0.58 8.87 -6.36
N ASP A 51 1.10 7.91 -5.63
CA ASP A 51 0.83 6.48 -5.78
C ASP A 51 -0.24 6.04 -4.75
N PHE A 52 -1.49 6.14 -5.15
CA PHE A 52 -2.60 5.65 -4.31
C PHE A 52 -2.68 4.12 -4.38
N ARG A 53 -2.76 3.45 -3.23
CA ARG A 53 -2.80 1.98 -3.15
C ARG A 53 -3.97 1.48 -2.30
N VAL A 54 -4.35 0.24 -2.53
CA VAL A 54 -5.28 -0.45 -1.62
C VAL A 54 -4.69 -0.45 -0.20
N GLY A 55 -5.50 -0.08 0.78
CA GLY A 55 -5.10 0.13 2.17
C GLY A 55 -4.90 1.59 2.55
N ASP A 56 -4.63 2.50 1.60
CA ASP A 56 -4.53 3.93 1.87
C ASP A 56 -5.89 4.58 2.09
N ASN A 57 -5.89 5.79 2.64
CA ASN A 57 -7.07 6.61 2.85
C ASN A 57 -7.03 7.90 2.02
N LEU A 58 -8.19 8.32 1.53
CA LEU A 58 -8.40 9.63 0.95
C LEU A 58 -9.24 10.46 1.91
N ILE A 59 -8.73 11.62 2.35
CA ILE A 59 -9.35 12.47 3.36
C ILE A 59 -9.79 13.78 2.72
N PHE A 60 -11.09 14.09 2.82
CA PHE A 60 -11.66 15.33 2.34
C PHE A 60 -11.96 16.26 3.52
N ASN A 61 -11.19 17.33 3.64
CA ASN A 61 -11.39 18.38 4.65
C ASN A 61 -12.07 19.60 4.03
N TYR A 62 -13.17 20.04 4.61
CA TYR A 62 -13.92 21.21 4.16
C TYR A 62 -14.86 21.75 5.26
N PRO A 63 -15.30 23.02 5.20
CA PRO A 63 -16.29 23.53 6.12
C PRO A 63 -17.61 22.75 5.99
N GLN A 64 -18.07 22.16 7.07
CA GLN A 64 -19.32 21.40 7.08
C GLN A 64 -20.49 22.27 6.58
N GLY A 65 -21.31 21.70 5.70
CA GLY A 65 -22.44 22.41 5.07
C GLY A 65 -22.07 23.19 3.82
N ALA A 66 -20.79 23.52 3.57
CA ALA A 66 -20.38 24.23 2.35
C ALA A 66 -20.23 23.28 1.15
N HIS A 67 -19.77 22.06 1.40
CA HIS A 67 -19.47 21.06 0.38
C HIS A 67 -19.93 19.68 0.82
N ASN A 68 -19.83 18.73 -0.11
CA ASN A 68 -20.00 17.31 0.15
C ASN A 68 -19.07 16.49 -0.77
N VAL A 69 -19.03 15.17 -0.57
CA VAL A 69 -18.29 14.26 -1.43
C VAL A 69 -19.22 13.16 -1.92
N LEU A 70 -19.34 13.05 -3.24
CA LEU A 70 -20.06 11.98 -3.92
C LEU A 70 -19.04 11.04 -4.57
N LYS A 71 -19.19 9.73 -4.33
CA LYS A 71 -18.50 8.68 -5.09
C LYS A 71 -19.35 8.40 -6.33
N VAL A 72 -18.77 8.56 -7.50
CA VAL A 72 -19.49 8.49 -8.78
C VAL A 72 -18.76 7.58 -9.78
N ASN A 73 -19.39 7.31 -10.91
CA ASN A 73 -18.73 6.64 -12.04
C ASN A 73 -18.13 7.67 -13.03
N GLY A 74 -17.43 7.16 -14.07
CA GLY A 74 -16.76 8.04 -15.03
C GLY A 74 -17.71 8.94 -15.84
N THR A 75 -18.91 8.46 -16.17
CA THR A 75 -19.91 9.23 -16.90
C THR A 75 -20.50 10.36 -16.04
N GLU A 76 -20.89 10.02 -14.84
CA GLU A 76 -21.40 10.98 -13.83
C GLU A 76 -20.37 12.06 -13.50
N PHE A 77 -19.10 11.67 -13.38
CA PHE A 77 -17.97 12.56 -13.17
C PHE A 77 -17.79 13.56 -14.33
N GLN A 78 -17.88 13.08 -15.57
CA GLN A 78 -17.77 13.95 -16.75
C GLN A 78 -18.92 14.95 -16.83
N GLN A 79 -20.13 14.50 -16.55
CA GLN A 79 -21.35 15.31 -16.62
C GLN A 79 -21.57 16.17 -15.37
N CYS A 80 -20.78 16.00 -14.31
CA CYS A 80 -21.03 16.59 -12.99
C CYS A 80 -22.48 16.34 -12.51
N ALA A 81 -22.98 15.13 -12.75
CA ALA A 81 -24.35 14.73 -12.41
C ALA A 81 -24.33 13.36 -11.75
N ALA A 82 -24.96 13.22 -10.60
CA ALA A 82 -25.13 11.95 -9.92
C ALA A 82 -26.62 11.66 -9.72
N PRO A 83 -27.01 10.36 -9.70
CA PRO A 83 -28.36 9.98 -9.31
C PRO A 83 -28.74 10.52 -7.93
N ALA A 84 -30.02 10.86 -7.75
CA ALA A 84 -30.52 11.32 -6.45
C ALA A 84 -30.35 10.29 -5.31
N THR A 85 -30.13 9.04 -5.65
CA THR A 85 -29.85 7.93 -4.71
C THR A 85 -28.39 7.85 -4.27
N THR A 86 -27.49 8.65 -4.87
CA THR A 86 -26.08 8.67 -4.48
C THR A 86 -25.93 9.24 -3.08
N VAL A 87 -25.34 8.46 -2.18
CA VAL A 87 -25.11 8.88 -0.79
C VAL A 87 -24.01 9.93 -0.75
N ALA A 88 -24.32 11.09 -0.21
CA ALA A 88 -23.37 12.18 0.00
C ALA A 88 -22.69 12.04 1.37
N LEU A 89 -21.36 12.17 1.39
CA LEU A 89 -20.59 12.37 2.61
C LEU A 89 -20.60 13.86 2.93
N THR A 90 -20.87 14.22 4.18
CA THR A 90 -21.17 15.62 4.57
C THR A 90 -20.56 16.05 5.90
N THR A 91 -19.60 15.29 6.42
CA THR A 91 -19.11 15.52 7.79
C THR A 91 -18.13 16.68 7.91
N GLY A 92 -17.56 17.14 6.79
CA GLY A 92 -16.49 18.15 6.78
C GLY A 92 -15.09 17.55 6.95
N ASN A 93 -15.01 16.29 7.38
CA ASN A 93 -13.80 15.49 7.44
C ASN A 93 -14.16 14.05 7.05
N ASP A 94 -14.29 13.81 5.74
CA ASP A 94 -14.71 12.51 5.22
C ASP A 94 -13.52 11.65 4.84
N VAL A 95 -13.39 10.51 5.50
CA VAL A 95 -12.31 9.53 5.26
C VAL A 95 -12.83 8.40 4.38
N ILE A 96 -12.15 8.14 3.27
CA ILE A 96 -12.51 7.12 2.30
C ILE A 96 -11.35 6.12 2.16
N PRO A 97 -11.46 4.91 2.74
CA PRO A 97 -10.45 3.88 2.58
C PRO A 97 -10.51 3.28 1.17
N PHE A 98 -9.34 2.97 0.59
CA PHE A 98 -9.25 2.27 -0.68
C PHE A 98 -9.28 0.76 -0.45
N LEU A 99 -10.45 0.16 -0.61
CA LEU A 99 -10.65 -1.27 -0.41
C LEU A 99 -10.37 -2.11 -1.67
N THR A 100 -10.40 -1.48 -2.85
CA THR A 100 -10.21 -2.17 -4.13
C THR A 100 -9.41 -1.31 -5.10
N PRO A 101 -8.56 -1.93 -5.94
CA PRO A 101 -7.82 -1.19 -6.96
C PRO A 101 -8.77 -0.69 -8.08
N GLY A 102 -8.22 0.14 -8.97
CA GLY A 102 -8.91 0.66 -10.14
C GLY A 102 -9.21 2.14 -10.07
N ARG A 103 -9.87 2.65 -11.12
CA ARG A 103 -10.23 4.06 -11.24
C ARG A 103 -11.32 4.43 -10.24
N LYS A 104 -11.17 5.59 -9.61
CA LYS A 104 -12.11 6.17 -8.65
C LYS A 104 -12.40 7.61 -9.04
N TRP A 105 -13.65 8.05 -8.82
CA TRP A 105 -14.11 9.39 -9.16
C TRP A 105 -14.90 9.97 -8.00
N TYR A 106 -14.57 11.21 -7.68
CA TYR A 106 -15.19 11.97 -6.58
C TYR A 106 -15.57 13.34 -7.09
N MET A 107 -16.70 13.89 -6.64
CA MET A 107 -17.12 15.25 -6.96
C MET A 107 -17.95 15.87 -5.84
N CYS A 108 -18.01 17.18 -5.79
CA CYS A 108 -18.97 17.89 -4.96
C CYS A 108 -20.32 17.96 -5.67
N GLY A 109 -21.38 17.53 -4.98
CA GLY A 109 -22.76 17.56 -5.49
C GLY A 109 -23.53 18.85 -5.14
N VAL A 110 -22.90 19.82 -4.48
CA VAL A 110 -23.57 21.08 -4.09
C VAL A 110 -23.64 22.00 -5.29
N GLY A 111 -24.84 22.38 -5.70
CA GLY A 111 -25.07 23.35 -6.77
C GLY A 111 -24.26 23.08 -8.03
N ARG A 112 -23.42 24.03 -8.44
CA ARG A 112 -22.55 23.92 -9.63
C ARG A 112 -21.05 23.75 -9.26
N HIS A 113 -20.72 23.34 -8.03
CA HIS A 113 -19.36 23.24 -7.55
C HIS A 113 -18.50 22.31 -8.41
N CYS A 114 -19.03 21.20 -8.88
CA CYS A 114 -18.35 20.32 -9.83
C CYS A 114 -18.14 21.00 -11.19
N ALA A 115 -19.22 21.56 -11.80
CA ALA A 115 -19.18 21.98 -13.18
C ALA A 115 -18.41 23.29 -13.41
N THR A 116 -18.58 24.28 -12.52
CA THR A 116 -17.96 25.61 -12.63
C THR A 116 -16.88 25.87 -11.59
N GLY A 117 -16.96 25.20 -10.44
CA GLY A 117 -15.97 25.33 -9.36
C GLY A 117 -14.83 24.29 -9.39
N ASN A 118 -14.79 23.42 -10.41
CA ASN A 118 -13.78 22.38 -10.60
C ASN A 118 -13.61 21.41 -9.40
N MET A 119 -14.65 21.29 -8.54
CA MET A 119 -14.60 20.39 -7.38
C MET A 119 -14.85 18.95 -7.79
N LYS A 120 -13.86 18.35 -8.43
CA LYS A 120 -13.90 16.94 -8.88
C LYS A 120 -12.48 16.36 -8.96
N LEU A 121 -12.35 15.09 -8.57
CA LEU A 121 -11.08 14.37 -8.49
C LEU A 121 -11.23 12.98 -9.08
N ALA A 122 -10.34 12.61 -10.00
CA ALA A 122 -10.24 11.26 -10.54
C ALA A 122 -8.84 10.71 -10.29
N ILE A 123 -8.74 9.54 -9.66
CA ILE A 123 -7.48 8.88 -9.33
C ILE A 123 -7.51 7.41 -9.77
N THR A 124 -6.33 6.80 -9.81
CA THR A 124 -6.18 5.35 -9.99
C THR A 124 -5.55 4.76 -8.75
N VAL A 125 -6.25 3.82 -8.11
CA VAL A 125 -5.76 3.07 -6.97
C VAL A 125 -5.05 1.82 -7.48
N LEU A 126 -3.81 1.65 -7.11
CA LEU A 126 -2.99 0.49 -7.44
C LEU A 126 -3.26 -0.67 -6.46
N PRO A 127 -3.03 -1.91 -6.84
CA PRO A 127 -3.05 -3.03 -5.89
C PRO A 127 -2.10 -2.79 -4.72
N LEU A 128 -2.39 -3.45 -3.60
CA LEU A 128 -1.43 -3.52 -2.50
C LEU A 128 -0.10 -4.08 -3.02
N LEU A 129 1.03 -3.51 -2.58
CA LEU A 129 2.34 -4.10 -2.87
C LEU A 129 2.41 -5.46 -2.19
N GLN A 130 2.22 -6.52 -2.96
CA GLN A 130 2.51 -7.86 -2.48
C GLN A 130 4.02 -8.00 -2.41
N SER A 131 4.55 -8.31 -1.24
CA SER A 131 5.89 -8.89 -1.14
C SER A 131 5.95 -10.08 -2.11
N PRO A 132 7.00 -10.25 -2.94
CA PRO A 132 7.05 -11.34 -3.88
C PRO A 132 6.84 -12.64 -3.10
N ALA A 133 5.65 -13.23 -3.25
CA ALA A 133 5.41 -14.59 -2.79
C ALA A 133 6.43 -15.46 -3.52
N ALA A 134 7.24 -16.21 -2.75
CA ALA A 134 8.11 -17.22 -3.33
C ALA A 134 7.24 -18.06 -4.27
N SER A 135 7.49 -17.96 -5.58
CA SER A 135 6.79 -18.78 -6.56
C SER A 135 6.93 -20.23 -6.12
N PRO A 136 5.83 -21.01 -6.02
CA PRO A 136 5.95 -22.44 -5.84
C PRO A 136 6.75 -22.98 -7.03
N SER A 137 7.96 -23.42 -6.81
CA SER A 137 8.74 -24.15 -7.80
C SER A 137 8.00 -25.44 -8.07
N THR A 138 7.21 -25.44 -9.13
CA THR A 138 6.62 -26.67 -9.67
C THR A 138 7.79 -27.48 -10.22
N GLY A 139 8.26 -28.41 -9.42
CA GLY A 139 9.24 -29.41 -9.81
C GLY A 139 8.66 -30.29 -10.89
N ALA A 140 8.89 -29.95 -12.16
CA ALA A 140 8.87 -30.90 -13.24
C ALA A 140 10.34 -31.33 -13.44
N ALA A 141 10.66 -32.52 -13.02
CA ALA A 141 11.92 -33.15 -13.34
C ALA A 141 11.97 -33.47 -14.83
N PRO A 142 13.01 -33.11 -15.56
CA PRO A 142 13.45 -33.83 -16.73
C PRO A 142 14.80 -34.51 -16.49
N ALA A 143 14.87 -35.67 -17.08
CA ALA A 143 15.93 -36.64 -17.08
C ALA A 143 17.34 -36.07 -17.36
N VAL A 144 18.27 -36.76 -16.77
CA VAL A 144 19.74 -36.63 -16.83
C VAL A 144 20.35 -36.51 -18.22
N SER A 145 21.36 -35.68 -18.34
CA SER A 145 22.57 -35.92 -19.09
C SER A 145 23.75 -35.15 -18.49
N PRO A 146 24.93 -35.74 -18.30
CA PRO A 146 26.04 -35.11 -17.64
C PRO A 146 26.94 -34.40 -18.65
N SER A 147 27.30 -33.15 -18.40
CA SER A 147 28.58 -32.62 -18.89
C SER A 147 28.94 -31.26 -18.27
N ALA A 148 30.17 -31.20 -17.83
CA ALA A 148 31.08 -30.07 -17.70
C ALA A 148 30.86 -29.04 -16.58
N ALA A 149 31.86 -28.96 -15.76
CA ALA A 149 32.16 -28.00 -14.72
C ALA A 149 32.07 -26.53 -15.17
N ALA A 150 31.40 -25.74 -14.36
CA ALA A 150 31.56 -24.28 -14.37
C ALA A 150 31.47 -23.75 -12.94
N GLY A 151 32.46 -22.94 -12.58
CA GLY A 151 32.77 -22.51 -11.23
C GLY A 151 31.67 -21.74 -10.52
N ILE A 152 31.62 -21.94 -9.23
CA ILE A 152 30.73 -21.25 -8.29
C ILE A 152 31.25 -19.83 -8.08
N ALA A 153 30.59 -18.85 -8.67
CA ALA A 153 30.80 -17.45 -8.33
C ALA A 153 30.06 -17.15 -7.01
N ILE A 154 30.78 -17.16 -5.90
CA ILE A 154 30.26 -16.78 -4.59
C ILE A 154 30.10 -15.26 -4.58
N SER A 155 28.85 -14.79 -4.55
CA SER A 155 28.52 -13.36 -4.43
C SER A 155 29.07 -12.82 -3.09
N LYS A 156 29.81 -11.71 -3.14
CA LYS A 156 30.47 -11.04 -2.00
C LYS A 156 29.52 -10.60 -0.88
N HIS A 157 28.22 -10.64 -1.09
CA HIS A 157 27.24 -10.20 -0.10
C HIS A 157 26.92 -11.21 1.01
N TYR A 158 27.18 -12.50 0.79
CA TYR A 158 26.96 -13.53 1.82
C TYR A 158 28.06 -13.63 2.86
N SER A 159 29.26 -13.15 2.56
CA SER A 159 30.40 -13.22 3.47
C SER A 159 30.21 -12.37 4.73
N TRP A 160 29.40 -11.34 4.66
CA TRP A 160 29.16 -10.41 5.78
C TRP A 160 28.21 -11.00 6.83
N MET A 161 27.17 -11.70 6.39
CA MET A 161 26.19 -12.30 7.31
C MET A 161 26.75 -13.49 8.10
N VAL A 162 27.64 -14.29 7.50
CA VAL A 162 28.27 -15.44 8.20
C VAL A 162 29.21 -14.95 9.29
N GLY A 163 29.91 -13.83 9.09
CA GLY A 163 30.81 -13.24 10.09
C GLY A 163 30.09 -12.73 11.34
N VAL A 164 28.95 -12.09 11.18
CA VAL A 164 28.16 -11.54 12.31
C VAL A 164 27.53 -12.67 13.13
N PHE A 165 27.03 -13.73 12.49
CA PHE A 165 26.47 -14.89 13.19
C PHE A 165 27.54 -15.66 14.01
N GLY A 166 28.75 -15.80 13.47
CA GLY A 166 29.86 -16.45 14.18
C GLY A 166 30.25 -15.72 15.47
N ILE A 167 30.27 -14.41 15.45
CA ILE A 167 30.63 -13.58 16.61
C ILE A 167 29.57 -13.67 17.71
N ILE A 168 28.29 -13.66 17.34
CA ILE A 168 27.17 -13.75 18.31
C ILE A 168 27.15 -15.10 19.00
N VAL A 169 27.39 -16.20 18.27
CA VAL A 169 27.45 -17.54 18.86
C VAL A 169 28.64 -17.67 19.82
N MET A 170 29.77 -17.05 19.53
CA MET A 170 30.95 -17.08 20.37
C MET A 170 30.80 -16.32 21.69
N ILE A 171 30.01 -15.23 21.68
CA ILE A 171 29.72 -14.44 22.90
C ILE A 171 28.75 -15.15 23.84
N ILE A 172 27.89 -16.04 23.34
CA ILE A 172 26.90 -16.77 24.14
C ILE A 172 27.50 -18.05 24.76
N MET A 173 28.62 -18.51 24.27
CA MET A 173 29.29 -19.73 24.78
C MET A 173 30.41 -19.47 25.82
N VAL A 174 30.65 -18.21 26.17
CA VAL A 174 31.54 -17.81 27.28
C VAL A 174 30.72 -17.37 28.49
#